data_330133067ddb13046997ab581c1e8fc6
#
_entry.id   330133067ddb13046997ab581c1e8fc6
#
_cell.length_a   1.000
_cell.length_b   1.000
_cell.length_c   1.000
_cell.angle_alpha   90.00
_cell.angle_beta   90.00
_cell.angle_gamma   90.00
#
_symmetry.space_group_name_H-M   'P 1'
#
loop_
_entity.id
_entity.type
_entity.pdbx_description
1 polymer ?
#
loop_
_entity_poly.entity_id
_entity_poly.type
_entity_poly.pdbx_seq_one_letter_code
_entity_poly.pdbx_strand_id
1 'polypeptide(L)'
;MLKYLGKRFLRSFITLFIILSVVFILVRQMPIEGYFPNIEKMSDEQIQNGLHQMGLDQPMLVQLFNFFKGLILEGDLGTSRIYRNNVPVAEILAPKIPVSIKLGSLSLCFSMLVGLPMGTLMAKYKGKFFDHLGAGFIVLIQAVPAAVYYLFIQLYGTELLNISMLFKPDKFSSWILPVFSMSLGNIAYYDMWLRRYMVD
;
A
#
# COMPACT_ATOMS: atom_id res chain seq x y z
N MET A 1 -24.18 8.31 19.30
CA MET A 1 -23.07 7.56 18.66
C MET A 1 -23.37 7.21 17.20
N LEU A 2 -24.51 6.59 16.87
CA LEU A 2 -24.85 6.23 15.46
C LEU A 2 -24.83 7.42 14.49
N LYS A 3 -25.42 8.57 14.85
CA LYS A 3 -25.37 9.78 14.00
C LYS A 3 -23.93 10.28 13.73
N TYR A 4 -23.05 10.16 14.72
CA TYR A 4 -21.64 10.53 14.56
C TYR A 4 -20.90 9.57 13.62
N LEU A 5 -21.10 8.27 13.81
CA LEU A 5 -20.53 7.24 12.94
C LEU A 5 -21.04 7.40 11.50
N GLY A 6 -22.35 7.59 11.30
CA GLY A 6 -22.94 7.81 9.99
C GLY A 6 -22.36 9.02 9.27
N LYS A 7 -22.21 10.17 9.96
CA LYS A 7 -21.56 11.35 9.37
C LYS A 7 -20.08 11.09 9.01
N ARG A 8 -19.37 10.33 9.83
CA ARG A 8 -17.96 9.98 9.57
C ARG A 8 -17.83 9.06 8.35
N PHE A 9 -18.67 8.03 8.27
CA PHE A 9 -18.72 7.15 7.10
C PHE A 9 -19.05 7.92 5.82
N LEU A 10 -20.07 8.77 5.86
CA LEU A 10 -20.46 9.58 4.71
C LEU A 10 -19.31 10.49 4.23
N ARG A 11 -18.62 11.17 5.16
CA ARG A 11 -17.45 12.00 4.82
C ARG A 11 -16.34 11.17 4.19
N SER A 12 -16.01 10.01 4.76
CA SER A 12 -15.00 9.12 4.22
C SER A 12 -15.37 8.63 2.81
N PHE A 13 -16.64 8.31 2.60
CA PHE A 13 -17.14 7.89 1.30
C PHE A 13 -17.05 9.00 0.25
N ILE A 14 -17.46 10.23 0.61
CA ILE A 14 -17.33 11.40 -0.26
C ILE A 14 -15.86 11.66 -0.61
N THR A 15 -14.96 11.59 0.38
CA THR A 15 -13.53 11.79 0.15
C THR A 15 -12.98 10.72 -0.80
N LEU A 16 -13.35 9.45 -0.59
CA LEU A 16 -12.94 8.34 -1.46
C LEU A 16 -13.46 8.56 -2.90
N PHE A 17 -14.72 8.95 -3.04
CA PHE A 17 -15.33 9.23 -4.34
C PHE A 17 -14.59 10.36 -5.08
N ILE A 18 -14.25 11.45 -4.39
CA ILE A 18 -13.49 12.57 -4.96
C ILE A 18 -12.09 12.10 -5.39
N ILE A 19 -11.38 11.37 -4.53
CA ILE A 19 -10.03 10.86 -4.84
C ILE A 19 -10.08 9.95 -6.07
N LEU A 20 -10.99 8.99 -6.11
CA LEU A 20 -11.13 8.09 -7.25
C LEU A 20 -11.49 8.85 -8.54
N SER A 21 -12.36 9.86 -8.46
CA SER A 21 -12.72 10.70 -9.61
C SER A 21 -11.53 11.48 -10.14
N VAL A 22 -10.75 12.11 -9.24
CA VAL A 22 -9.55 12.87 -9.64
C VAL A 22 -8.51 11.94 -10.27
N VAL A 23 -8.22 10.80 -9.64
CA VAL A 23 -7.27 9.81 -10.18
C VAL A 23 -7.75 9.30 -11.55
N PHE A 24 -9.04 8.97 -11.67
CA PHE A 24 -9.62 8.54 -12.95
C PHE A 24 -9.41 9.58 -14.04
N ILE A 25 -9.74 10.85 -13.77
CA ILE A 25 -9.59 11.94 -14.73
C ILE A 25 -8.13 12.12 -15.14
N LEU A 26 -7.21 12.10 -14.16
CA LEU A 26 -5.77 12.23 -14.44
C LEU A 26 -5.25 11.09 -15.31
N VAL A 27 -5.64 9.85 -15.02
CA VAL A 27 -5.26 8.69 -15.84
C VAL A 27 -5.83 8.80 -17.26
N ARG A 28 -7.05 9.32 -17.40
CA ARG A 28 -7.70 9.50 -18.71
C ARG A 28 -7.10 10.63 -19.56
N GLN A 29 -6.33 11.54 -18.96
CA GLN A 29 -5.58 12.58 -19.67
C GLN A 29 -4.20 12.10 -20.16
N MET A 30 -3.82 10.84 -19.90
CA MET A 30 -2.57 10.30 -20.45
C MET A 30 -2.59 10.29 -21.98
N PRO A 31 -1.43 10.53 -22.61
CA PRO A 31 -1.28 10.41 -24.06
C PRO A 31 -1.69 9.01 -24.56
N ILE A 32 -2.10 8.92 -25.82
CA ILE A 32 -2.61 7.69 -26.44
C ILE A 32 -1.59 6.53 -26.34
N GLU A 33 -0.31 6.85 -26.39
CA GLU A 33 0.81 5.92 -26.26
C GLU A 33 0.78 5.16 -24.91
N GLY A 34 0.22 5.77 -23.86
CA GLY A 34 0.07 5.14 -22.56
C GLY A 34 -0.98 4.03 -22.51
N TYR A 35 -1.87 3.95 -23.48
CA TYR A 35 -2.92 2.94 -23.57
C TYR A 35 -2.57 1.73 -24.42
N PHE A 36 -1.59 1.86 -25.32
CA PHE A 36 -1.21 0.82 -26.27
C PHE A 36 0.28 0.50 -26.14
N PRO A 37 0.65 -0.70 -25.69
CA PRO A 37 2.06 -1.08 -25.46
C PRO A 37 2.89 -1.15 -26.74
N ASN A 38 2.29 -1.18 -27.94
CA ASN A 38 2.98 -1.29 -29.22
C ASN A 38 2.33 -0.39 -30.29
N ILE A 39 2.00 0.85 -29.91
CA ILE A 39 1.27 1.78 -30.80
C ILE A 39 1.98 1.98 -32.17
N GLU A 40 3.32 1.95 -32.17
CA GLU A 40 4.12 2.11 -33.40
C GLU A 40 3.88 1.01 -34.46
N LYS A 41 3.32 -0.14 -34.05
CA LYS A 41 3.02 -1.28 -34.92
C LYS A 41 1.54 -1.39 -35.27
N MET A 42 0.72 -0.45 -34.80
CA MET A 42 -0.73 -0.48 -34.99
C MET A 42 -1.11 0.45 -36.15
N SER A 43 -2.12 0.04 -36.91
CA SER A 43 -2.74 0.94 -37.89
C SER A 43 -3.64 1.95 -37.20
N ASP A 44 -3.91 3.10 -37.84
CA ASP A 44 -4.83 4.11 -37.32
C ASP A 44 -6.22 3.53 -37.04
N GLU A 45 -6.69 2.60 -37.86
CA GLU A 45 -7.95 1.91 -37.66
C GLU A 45 -7.94 1.03 -36.41
N GLN A 46 -6.85 0.32 -36.14
CA GLN A 46 -6.69 -0.48 -34.90
C GLN A 46 -6.66 0.40 -33.65
N ILE A 47 -6.00 1.56 -33.74
CA ILE A 47 -5.98 2.54 -32.64
C ILE A 47 -7.39 3.08 -32.36
N GLN A 48 -8.11 3.52 -33.40
CA GLN A 48 -9.47 4.04 -33.28
C GLN A 48 -10.43 3.00 -32.69
N ASN A 49 -10.41 1.77 -33.20
CA ASN A 49 -11.20 0.66 -32.68
C ASN A 49 -10.85 0.36 -31.21
N GLY A 50 -9.59 0.41 -30.86
CA GLY A 50 -9.14 0.26 -29.47
C GLY A 50 -9.67 1.36 -28.56
N LEU A 51 -9.59 2.62 -28.96
CA LEU A 51 -10.12 3.76 -28.21
C LEU A 51 -11.64 3.65 -28.01
N HIS A 52 -12.36 3.25 -29.06
CA HIS A 52 -13.81 3.03 -28.99
C HIS A 52 -14.18 1.91 -28.01
N GLN A 53 -13.50 0.76 -28.09
CA GLN A 53 -13.72 -0.36 -27.16
C GLN A 53 -13.42 0.01 -25.69
N MET A 54 -12.50 0.95 -25.47
CA MET A 54 -12.19 1.48 -24.14
C MET A 54 -13.13 2.60 -23.71
N GLY A 55 -14.02 3.06 -24.58
CA GLY A 55 -14.90 4.23 -24.35
C GLY A 55 -14.12 5.54 -24.17
N LEU A 56 -12.89 5.62 -24.70
CA LEU A 56 -12.04 6.82 -24.60
C LEU A 56 -12.48 7.93 -25.56
N ASP A 57 -13.29 7.58 -26.55
CA ASP A 57 -13.95 8.50 -27.48
C ASP A 57 -15.16 9.22 -26.87
N GLN A 58 -15.66 8.76 -25.70
CA GLN A 58 -16.82 9.35 -25.04
C GLN A 58 -16.45 10.60 -24.23
N PRO A 59 -17.41 11.49 -23.95
CA PRO A 59 -17.18 12.61 -23.03
C PRO A 59 -16.72 12.14 -21.67
N MET A 60 -15.79 12.87 -21.04
CA MET A 60 -15.16 12.52 -19.77
C MET A 60 -16.17 12.17 -18.65
N LEU A 61 -17.28 12.91 -18.56
CA LEU A 61 -18.31 12.65 -17.55
C LEU A 61 -19.02 11.31 -17.78
N VAL A 62 -19.21 10.91 -19.03
CA VAL A 62 -19.81 9.62 -19.38
C VAL A 62 -18.87 8.49 -19.01
N GLN A 63 -17.59 8.64 -19.31
CA GLN A 63 -16.56 7.67 -18.92
C GLN A 63 -16.49 7.50 -17.40
N LEU A 64 -16.52 8.61 -16.64
CA LEU A 64 -16.53 8.60 -15.18
C LEU A 64 -17.79 7.91 -14.62
N PHE A 65 -18.96 8.22 -15.19
CA PHE A 65 -20.21 7.56 -14.79
C PHE A 65 -20.18 6.06 -15.06
N ASN A 66 -19.72 5.63 -16.23
CA ASN A 66 -19.59 4.22 -16.59
C ASN A 66 -18.59 3.50 -15.68
N PHE A 67 -17.48 4.14 -15.30
CA PHE A 67 -16.53 3.61 -14.35
C PHE A 67 -17.18 3.33 -12.98
N PHE A 68 -17.89 4.30 -12.41
CA PHE A 68 -18.56 4.10 -11.12
C PHE A 68 -19.72 3.11 -11.21
N LYS A 69 -20.44 3.10 -12.31
CA LYS A 69 -21.50 2.10 -12.55
C LYS A 69 -20.93 0.68 -12.55
N GLY A 70 -19.88 0.41 -13.32
CA GLY A 70 -19.20 -0.88 -13.36
C GLY A 70 -18.64 -1.27 -11.99
N LEU A 71 -17.95 -0.34 -11.31
CA LEU A 71 -17.38 -0.57 -10.00
C LEU A 71 -18.41 -0.93 -8.93
N ILE A 72 -19.56 -0.22 -8.89
CA ILE A 72 -20.54 -0.35 -7.80
C ILE A 72 -21.55 -1.47 -8.08
N LEU A 73 -22.05 -1.58 -9.32
CA LEU A 73 -23.11 -2.51 -9.67
C LEU A 73 -22.59 -3.88 -10.10
N GLU A 74 -21.42 -3.93 -10.74
CA GLU A 74 -20.88 -5.12 -11.35
C GLU A 74 -19.63 -5.64 -10.63
N GLY A 75 -19.05 -4.82 -9.72
CA GLY A 75 -17.78 -5.14 -9.06
C GLY A 75 -16.59 -5.17 -10.04
N ASP A 76 -16.77 -4.56 -11.23
CA ASP A 76 -15.77 -4.55 -12.27
C ASP A 76 -14.69 -3.49 -11.99
N LEU A 77 -13.47 -3.95 -11.80
CA LEU A 77 -12.26 -3.11 -11.65
C LEU A 77 -11.59 -2.81 -12.99
N GLY A 78 -12.20 -3.24 -14.09
CA GLY A 78 -11.64 -3.16 -15.41
C GLY A 78 -10.57 -4.23 -15.70
N THR A 79 -9.93 -4.09 -16.85
CA THR A 79 -8.87 -4.99 -17.33
C THR A 79 -7.52 -4.31 -17.35
N SER A 80 -6.47 -5.06 -17.03
CA SER A 80 -5.08 -4.60 -17.14
C SER A 80 -4.67 -4.47 -18.61
N ARG A 81 -3.96 -3.41 -18.94
CA ARG A 81 -3.53 -3.12 -20.31
C ARG A 81 -2.07 -3.43 -20.57
N ILE A 82 -1.22 -3.22 -19.57
CA ILE A 82 0.24 -3.30 -19.70
C ILE A 82 0.78 -4.55 -19.05
N TYR A 83 0.43 -4.80 -17.77
CA TYR A 83 1.04 -5.87 -16.98
C TYR A 83 0.62 -7.27 -17.45
N ARG A 84 -0.67 -7.48 -17.69
CA ARG A 84 -1.24 -8.68 -18.31
C ARG A 84 -2.38 -8.20 -19.21
N ASN A 85 -2.12 -8.14 -20.49
CA ASN A 85 -3.07 -7.56 -21.43
C ASN A 85 -4.41 -8.31 -21.41
N ASN A 86 -5.50 -7.55 -21.28
CA ASN A 86 -6.88 -8.02 -21.24
C ASN A 86 -7.26 -8.97 -20.09
N VAL A 87 -6.42 -9.06 -19.03
CA VAL A 87 -6.77 -9.84 -17.83
C VAL A 87 -7.51 -8.92 -16.84
N PRO A 88 -8.63 -9.37 -16.22
CA PRO A 88 -9.34 -8.62 -15.21
C PRO A 88 -8.43 -8.22 -14.04
N VAL A 89 -8.49 -6.95 -13.61
CA VAL A 89 -7.68 -6.45 -12.48
C VAL A 89 -7.97 -7.23 -11.21
N ALA A 90 -9.23 -7.64 -11.00
CA ALA A 90 -9.62 -8.48 -9.87
C ALA A 90 -8.86 -9.82 -9.82
N GLU A 91 -8.67 -10.48 -10.97
CA GLU A 91 -7.89 -11.72 -11.06
C GLU A 91 -6.42 -11.53 -10.74
N ILE A 92 -5.85 -10.38 -11.12
CA ILE A 92 -4.46 -10.04 -10.82
C ILE A 92 -4.27 -9.76 -9.32
N LEU A 93 -5.25 -9.13 -8.69
CA LEU A 93 -5.18 -8.73 -7.27
C LEU A 93 -5.55 -9.85 -6.31
N ALA A 94 -6.49 -10.71 -6.68
CA ALA A 94 -7.02 -11.79 -5.83
C ALA A 94 -5.93 -12.62 -5.12
N PRO A 95 -4.86 -13.10 -5.78
CA PRO A 95 -3.81 -13.85 -5.09
C PRO A 95 -2.88 -12.97 -4.22
N LYS A 96 -2.84 -11.67 -4.45
CA LYS A 96 -1.94 -10.75 -3.74
C LYS A 96 -2.56 -10.20 -2.45
N ILE A 97 -3.88 -10.00 -2.44
CA ILE A 97 -4.60 -9.44 -1.29
C ILE A 97 -4.40 -10.27 -0.01
N PRO A 98 -4.59 -11.61 0.00
CA PRO A 98 -4.38 -12.43 1.18
C PRO A 98 -2.96 -12.34 1.73
N VAL A 99 -1.97 -12.31 0.85
CA VAL A 99 -0.54 -12.16 1.22
C VAL A 99 -0.30 -10.83 1.89
N SER A 100 -0.82 -9.74 1.31
CA SER A 100 -0.68 -8.39 1.87
C SER A 100 -1.38 -8.24 3.22
N ILE A 101 -2.59 -8.79 3.37
CA ILE A 101 -3.32 -8.79 4.66
C ILE A 101 -2.53 -9.56 5.72
N LYS A 102 -2.01 -10.74 5.38
CA LYS A 102 -1.22 -11.55 6.30
C LYS A 102 0.08 -10.85 6.71
N LEU A 103 0.82 -10.29 5.76
CA LEU A 103 2.03 -9.49 6.03
C LEU A 103 1.73 -8.30 6.95
N GLY A 104 0.73 -7.51 6.60
CA GLY A 104 0.33 -6.35 7.39
C GLY A 104 -0.12 -6.71 8.80
N SER A 105 -0.93 -7.75 8.94
CA SER A 105 -1.41 -8.22 10.26
C SER A 105 -0.27 -8.75 11.12
N LEU A 106 0.63 -9.56 10.57
CA LEU A 106 1.79 -10.08 11.30
C LEU A 106 2.74 -8.95 11.71
N SER A 107 3.01 -8.01 10.81
CA SER A 107 3.84 -6.84 11.10
C SER A 107 3.20 -5.96 12.18
N LEU A 108 1.90 -5.74 12.13
CA LEU A 108 1.18 -4.97 13.14
C LEU A 108 1.24 -5.66 14.51
N CYS A 109 0.93 -6.96 14.58
CA CYS A 109 1.03 -7.73 15.82
C CYS A 109 2.44 -7.69 16.40
N PHE A 110 3.46 -7.92 15.59
CA PHE A 110 4.85 -7.87 16.02
C PHE A 110 5.25 -6.48 16.51
N SER A 111 4.85 -5.43 15.79
CA SER A 111 5.15 -4.05 16.19
C SER A 111 4.47 -3.66 17.50
N MET A 112 3.26 -4.14 17.77
CA MET A 112 2.60 -3.93 19.06
C MET A 112 3.28 -4.70 20.19
N LEU A 113 3.65 -5.95 19.97
CA LEU A 113 4.32 -6.80 20.96
C LEU A 113 5.67 -6.21 21.40
N VAL A 114 6.38 -5.56 20.51
CA VAL A 114 7.71 -4.96 20.79
C VAL A 114 7.58 -3.49 21.19
N GLY A 115 6.85 -2.70 20.42
CA GLY A 115 6.77 -1.25 20.58
C GLY A 115 6.02 -0.82 21.85
N LEU A 116 4.90 -1.49 22.21
CA LEU A 116 4.20 -1.07 23.44
C LEU A 116 5.05 -1.26 24.70
N PRO A 117 5.72 -2.40 24.93
CA PRO A 117 6.65 -2.53 26.05
C PRO A 117 7.84 -1.58 25.99
N MET A 118 8.45 -1.41 24.80
CA MET A 118 9.61 -0.55 24.63
C MET A 118 9.28 0.92 24.90
N GLY A 119 8.20 1.46 24.32
CA GLY A 119 7.73 2.82 24.59
C GLY A 119 7.36 3.05 26.05
N THR A 120 6.75 2.05 26.69
CA THR A 120 6.45 2.10 28.15
C THR A 120 7.73 2.13 28.98
N LEU A 121 8.74 1.33 28.63
CA LEU A 121 10.05 1.34 29.31
C LEU A 121 10.76 2.68 29.14
N MET A 122 10.72 3.26 27.94
CA MET A 122 11.28 4.61 27.68
C MET A 122 10.62 5.65 28.58
N ALA A 123 9.30 5.64 28.68
CA ALA A 123 8.57 6.57 29.54
C ALA A 123 8.91 6.38 31.02
N LYS A 124 8.92 5.13 31.50
CA LYS A 124 9.24 4.76 32.90
C LYS A 124 10.66 5.16 33.29
N TYR A 125 11.60 5.02 32.38
CA TYR A 125 13.02 5.32 32.62
C TYR A 125 13.49 6.58 31.89
N LYS A 126 12.63 7.63 31.85
CA LYS A 126 12.92 8.93 31.23
C LYS A 126 14.30 9.46 31.64
N GLY A 127 15.09 9.85 30.65
CA GLY A 127 16.44 10.38 30.83
C GLY A 127 17.50 9.33 31.19
N LYS A 128 17.16 8.03 31.22
CA LYS A 128 18.11 6.94 31.47
C LYS A 128 18.45 6.18 30.17
N PHE A 129 19.28 5.13 30.31
CA PHE A 129 19.80 4.36 29.21
C PHE A 129 18.73 3.87 28.20
N PHE A 130 17.63 3.29 28.69
CA PHE A 130 16.55 2.79 27.82
C PHE A 130 15.86 3.91 27.05
N ASP A 131 15.71 5.08 27.64
CA ASP A 131 15.14 6.24 26.98
C ASP A 131 16.06 6.75 25.86
N HIS A 132 17.35 6.86 26.11
CA HIS A 132 18.32 7.29 25.11
C HIS A 132 18.47 6.27 23.97
N LEU A 133 18.46 4.98 24.29
CA LEU A 133 18.51 3.91 23.28
C LEU A 133 17.30 3.95 22.35
N GLY A 134 16.10 4.04 22.93
CA GLY A 134 14.86 4.13 22.18
C GLY A 134 14.77 5.43 21.36
N ALA A 135 15.19 6.55 21.93
CA ALA A 135 15.26 7.82 21.19
C ALA A 135 16.21 7.73 19.98
N GLY A 136 17.37 7.11 20.15
CA GLY A 136 18.30 6.85 19.04
C GLY A 136 17.69 5.95 17.96
N PHE A 137 16.99 4.89 18.37
CA PHE A 137 16.26 4.02 17.45
C PHE A 137 15.18 4.79 16.67
N ILE A 138 14.36 5.60 17.35
CA ILE A 138 13.32 6.41 16.70
C ILE A 138 13.94 7.33 15.65
N VAL A 139 15.01 8.06 16.04
CA VAL A 139 15.71 8.97 15.12
C VAL A 139 16.27 8.24 13.92
N LEU A 140 16.91 7.09 14.12
CA LEU A 140 17.48 6.28 13.04
C LEU A 140 16.40 5.84 12.04
N ILE A 141 15.29 5.27 12.54
CA ILE A 141 14.22 4.75 11.67
C ILE A 141 13.47 5.88 10.95
N GLN A 142 13.32 7.04 11.58
CA GLN A 142 12.65 8.18 10.95
C GLN A 142 13.54 8.96 9.97
N ALA A 143 14.85 8.97 10.20
CA ALA A 143 15.81 9.67 9.34
C ALA A 143 16.09 8.91 8.04
N VAL A 144 16.00 7.57 8.05
CA VAL A 144 16.29 6.71 6.90
C VAL A 144 14.99 6.38 6.14
N PRO A 145 14.91 6.62 4.83
CA PRO A 145 13.76 6.19 4.04
C PRO A 145 13.48 4.69 4.19
N ALA A 146 12.21 4.32 4.43
CA ALA A 146 11.82 2.93 4.71
C ALA A 146 12.34 1.93 3.66
N ALA A 147 12.28 2.31 2.38
CA ALA A 147 12.77 1.46 1.29
C ALA A 147 14.26 1.08 1.43
N VAL A 148 15.07 1.97 2.02
CA VAL A 148 16.51 1.75 2.20
C VAL A 148 16.74 0.67 3.26
N TYR A 149 16.22 0.82 4.48
CA TYR A 149 16.43 -0.20 5.50
C TYR A 149 15.70 -1.52 5.18
N TYR A 150 14.56 -1.50 4.45
CA TYR A 150 13.94 -2.73 3.94
C TYR A 150 14.90 -3.48 3.01
N LEU A 151 15.52 -2.78 2.07
CA LEU A 151 16.49 -3.37 1.15
C LEU A 151 17.68 -3.98 1.90
N PHE A 152 18.27 -3.24 2.85
CA PHE A 152 19.41 -3.71 3.63
C PHE A 152 19.05 -4.93 4.47
N ILE A 153 17.91 -4.92 5.17
CA ILE A 153 17.44 -6.05 5.96
C ILE A 153 17.20 -7.27 5.06
N GLN A 154 16.60 -7.07 3.89
CA GLN A 154 16.36 -8.17 2.96
C GLN A 154 17.67 -8.73 2.40
N LEU A 155 18.61 -7.89 2.00
CA LEU A 155 19.88 -8.29 1.40
C LEU A 155 20.77 -9.04 2.41
N TYR A 156 21.10 -8.40 3.53
CA TYR A 156 22.00 -8.98 4.53
C TYR A 156 21.29 -10.00 5.43
N GLY A 157 20.01 -9.83 5.70
CA GLY A 157 19.23 -10.75 6.50
C GLY A 157 19.02 -12.10 5.82
N THR A 158 18.86 -12.15 4.51
CA THR A 158 18.75 -13.41 3.77
C THR A 158 20.06 -14.20 3.81
N GLU A 159 21.20 -13.52 3.70
CA GLU A 159 22.52 -14.12 3.83
C GLU A 159 22.77 -14.63 5.26
N LEU A 160 22.55 -13.79 6.26
CA LEU A 160 22.77 -14.10 7.67
C LEU A 160 21.92 -15.28 8.16
N LEU A 161 20.64 -15.33 7.76
CA LEU A 161 19.70 -16.37 8.19
C LEU A 161 19.66 -17.57 7.24
N ASN A 162 20.44 -17.55 6.17
CA ASN A 162 20.46 -18.58 5.12
C ASN A 162 19.05 -18.89 4.56
N ILE A 163 18.29 -17.83 4.27
CA ILE A 163 16.94 -17.92 3.71
C ILE A 163 16.94 -17.42 2.26
N SER A 164 16.00 -17.93 1.46
CA SER A 164 15.83 -17.48 0.08
C SER A 164 15.42 -16.01 -0.01
N MET A 165 16.08 -15.23 -0.86
CA MET A 165 15.68 -13.86 -1.17
C MET A 165 14.33 -13.79 -1.88
N LEU A 166 13.95 -14.85 -2.61
CA LEU A 166 12.65 -14.97 -3.25
C LEU A 166 11.56 -15.27 -2.22
N PHE A 167 10.57 -14.39 -2.15
CA PHE A 167 9.42 -14.58 -1.27
C PHE A 167 8.58 -15.78 -1.73
N LYS A 168 8.35 -16.73 -0.84
CA LYS A 168 7.52 -17.92 -1.04
C LYS A 168 6.43 -17.95 0.04
N PRO A 169 5.15 -17.71 -0.32
CA PRO A 169 4.06 -17.62 0.66
C PRO A 169 3.82 -18.91 1.48
N ASP A 170 4.19 -20.04 0.94
CA ASP A 170 4.11 -21.38 1.55
C ASP A 170 5.21 -21.66 2.58
N LYS A 171 6.31 -20.88 2.56
CA LYS A 171 7.43 -21.05 3.49
C LYS A 171 7.41 -20.01 4.61
N PHE A 172 7.33 -20.46 5.86
CA PHE A 172 7.36 -19.57 7.03
C PHE A 172 8.59 -18.66 7.07
N SER A 173 9.77 -19.18 6.73
CA SER A 173 11.01 -18.41 6.72
C SER A 173 10.97 -17.18 5.82
N SER A 174 10.19 -17.22 4.73
CA SER A 174 10.03 -16.08 3.81
C SER A 174 9.27 -14.90 4.42
N TRP A 175 8.50 -15.11 5.51
CA TRP A 175 7.74 -14.06 6.18
C TRP A 175 8.56 -13.28 7.20
N ILE A 176 9.63 -13.87 7.73
CA ILE A 176 10.40 -13.32 8.86
C ILE A 176 10.94 -11.92 8.55
N LEU A 177 11.76 -11.81 7.50
CA LEU A 177 12.41 -10.53 7.16
C LEU A 177 11.43 -9.45 6.72
N PRO A 178 10.44 -9.72 5.83
CA PRO A 178 9.43 -8.73 5.49
C PRO A 178 8.61 -8.26 6.69
N VAL A 179 8.17 -9.16 7.56
CA VAL A 179 7.42 -8.80 8.78
C VAL A 179 8.28 -7.95 9.71
N PHE A 180 9.53 -8.36 9.95
CA PHE A 180 10.46 -7.61 10.79
C PHE A 180 10.73 -6.21 10.23
N SER A 181 11.11 -6.10 8.96
CA SER A 181 11.43 -4.81 8.35
C SER A 181 10.23 -3.86 8.34
N MET A 182 9.02 -4.36 8.00
CA MET A 182 7.79 -3.54 8.00
C MET A 182 7.35 -3.11 9.41
N SER A 183 7.73 -3.84 10.45
CA SER A 183 7.36 -3.50 11.82
C SER A 183 8.19 -2.37 12.42
N LEU A 184 9.43 -2.14 11.97
CA LEU A 184 10.34 -1.17 12.58
C LEU A 184 9.78 0.26 12.60
N GLY A 185 9.15 0.70 11.50
CA GLY A 185 8.53 2.02 11.44
C GLY A 185 7.37 2.16 12.43
N ASN A 186 6.55 1.12 12.59
CA ASN A 186 5.45 1.11 13.55
C ASN A 186 5.95 1.07 14.99
N ILE A 187 7.01 0.29 15.28
CA ILE A 187 7.65 0.26 16.60
C ILE A 187 8.12 1.66 16.97
N ALA A 188 8.91 2.31 16.10
CA ALA A 188 9.40 3.67 16.34
C ALA A 188 8.26 4.68 16.55
N TYR A 189 7.14 4.51 15.82
CA TYR A 189 5.95 5.34 15.98
C TYR A 189 5.28 5.13 17.35
N TYR A 190 5.08 3.88 17.79
CA TYR A 190 4.51 3.58 19.10
C TYR A 190 5.40 4.05 20.24
N ASP A 191 6.70 3.83 20.14
CA ASP A 191 7.68 4.29 21.13
C ASP A 191 7.63 5.80 21.32
N MET A 192 7.63 6.54 20.22
CA MET A 192 7.56 8.01 20.25
C MET A 192 6.28 8.51 20.94
N TRP A 193 5.12 7.97 20.54
CA TRP A 193 3.84 8.43 21.07
C TRP A 193 3.59 7.98 22.50
N LEU A 194 3.89 6.73 22.85
CA LEU A 194 3.76 6.25 24.23
C LEU A 194 4.65 7.02 25.18
N ARG A 195 5.92 7.20 24.81
CA ARG A 195 6.83 8.02 25.60
C ARG A 195 6.28 9.43 25.83
N ARG A 196 5.78 10.06 24.77
CA ARG A 196 5.21 11.41 24.84
C ARG A 196 3.99 11.46 25.77
N TYR A 197 2.99 10.60 25.54
CA TYR A 197 1.75 10.64 26.33
C TYR A 197 1.87 10.13 27.77
N MET A 198 2.89 9.35 28.09
CA MET A 198 3.09 8.85 29.47
C MET A 198 4.00 9.77 30.30
N VAL A 199 4.71 10.68 29.66
CA VAL A 199 5.69 11.56 30.33
C VAL A 199 5.15 12.98 30.51
N ASP A 200 4.25 13.42 29.63
CA ASP A 200 3.51 14.68 29.74
C ASP A 200 2.32 14.52 30.70
#